data_d2d2c7c6112d354f16ad669cdcff725a
#
_entry.id   d2d2c7c6112d354f16ad669cdcff725a
#
_cell.length_a   1.000
_cell.length_b   1.000
_cell.length_c   1.000
_cell.angle_alpha   90.00
_cell.angle_beta   90.00
_cell.angle_gamma   90.00
#
_symmetry.space_group_name_H-M   'P 1'
#
loop_
_entity.id
_entity.type
_entity.pdbx_description
1 polymer ?
#
loop_
_entity_poly.entity_id
_entity_poly.type
_entity_poly.pdbx_seq_one_letter_code
_entity_poly.pdbx_strand_id
1 'polypeptide(L)'
;MINYEFYCPTKILFGKDTELKVGEETVKHSKNVLIVYGSDRIKKSGLFSTVTASLEKSGVAWKELGGVKSNPRDDLVYQGIQICRENNIDFVLGVGGGSVIDTAKAIGYGVEYDGDFMDLYLGKAAPVSCLKIGAILT
;
A
#
# COMPACT_ATOMS: atom_id res chain seq x y z
N MET A 1 -35.26 13.32 -6.81
CA MET A 1 -34.32 12.19 -7.08
C MET A 1 -32.94 12.79 -7.28
N ILE A 2 -31.94 12.26 -6.58
CA ILE A 2 -30.53 12.68 -6.75
C ILE A 2 -29.89 11.73 -7.76
N ASN A 3 -29.40 12.27 -8.87
CA ASN A 3 -28.65 11.49 -9.84
C ASN A 3 -27.20 11.38 -9.38
N TYR A 4 -26.64 10.19 -9.43
CA TYR A 4 -25.21 9.97 -9.17
C TYR A 4 -24.66 8.91 -10.12
N GLU A 5 -23.37 9.02 -10.40
CA GLU A 5 -22.59 8.01 -11.10
C GLU A 5 -21.52 7.47 -10.16
N PHE A 6 -21.38 6.16 -10.09
CA PHE A 6 -20.34 5.49 -9.32
C PHE A 6 -19.51 4.60 -10.24
N TYR A 7 -18.21 4.83 -10.24
CA TYR A 7 -17.24 4.00 -10.95
C TYR A 7 -16.06 3.68 -10.03
N CYS A 8 -15.80 2.39 -9.82
CA CYS A 8 -14.68 1.92 -9.01
C CYS A 8 -13.97 0.76 -9.71
N PRO A 9 -12.78 0.98 -10.31
CA PRO A 9 -12.05 -0.05 -11.04
C PRO A 9 -11.29 -1.01 -10.13
N THR A 10 -11.45 -0.90 -8.81
CA THR A 10 -10.74 -1.76 -7.84
C THR A 10 -11.16 -3.21 -8.01
N LYS A 11 -10.19 -4.08 -8.32
CA LYS A 11 -10.39 -5.52 -8.34
C LYS A 11 -10.37 -6.05 -6.90
N ILE A 12 -11.40 -6.79 -6.54
CA ILE A 12 -11.53 -7.44 -5.24
C ILE A 12 -11.48 -8.94 -5.41
N LEU A 13 -10.57 -9.58 -4.68
CA LEU A 13 -10.48 -11.04 -4.54
C LEU A 13 -10.92 -11.38 -3.13
N PHE A 14 -12.07 -12.02 -3.02
CA PHE A 14 -12.63 -12.46 -1.74
C PHE A 14 -12.76 -13.97 -1.69
N GLY A 15 -12.30 -14.57 -0.60
CA GLY A 15 -12.39 -16.01 -0.38
C GLY A 15 -11.20 -16.56 0.38
N LYS A 16 -11.23 -17.87 0.58
CA LYS A 16 -10.16 -18.59 1.25
C LYS A 16 -8.89 -18.60 0.39
N ASP A 17 -7.74 -18.39 1.03
CA ASP A 17 -6.41 -18.48 0.42
C ASP A 17 -6.17 -17.50 -0.75
N THR A 18 -6.96 -16.41 -0.81
CA THR A 18 -6.81 -15.40 -1.88
C THR A 18 -5.52 -14.59 -1.77
N GLU A 19 -4.92 -14.52 -0.58
CA GLU A 19 -3.61 -13.89 -0.35
C GLU A 19 -2.48 -14.58 -1.12
N LEU A 20 -2.63 -15.84 -1.47
CA LEU A 20 -1.66 -16.58 -2.29
C LEU A 20 -1.52 -16.02 -3.71
N LYS A 21 -2.52 -15.27 -4.18
CA LYS A 21 -2.54 -14.67 -5.52
C LYS A 21 -1.91 -13.28 -5.57
N VAL A 22 -1.42 -12.76 -4.46
CA VAL A 22 -0.92 -11.38 -4.39
C VAL A 22 0.20 -11.12 -5.39
N GLY A 23 1.14 -12.03 -5.56
CA GLY A 23 2.22 -11.90 -6.54
C GLY A 23 1.72 -11.87 -7.98
N GLU A 24 0.81 -12.78 -8.32
CA GLU A 24 0.18 -12.86 -9.65
C GLU A 24 -0.60 -11.57 -10.00
N GLU A 25 -1.33 -11.03 -9.04
CA GLU A 25 -2.06 -9.78 -9.26
C GLU A 25 -1.15 -8.56 -9.29
N THR A 26 -0.16 -8.50 -8.40
CA THR A 26 0.75 -7.36 -8.30
C THR A 26 1.65 -7.22 -9.53
N VAL A 27 2.16 -8.31 -10.08
CA VAL A 27 3.08 -8.28 -11.23
C VAL A 27 2.44 -7.67 -12.49
N LYS A 28 1.12 -7.66 -12.57
CA LYS A 28 0.37 -7.00 -13.65
C LYS A 28 0.50 -5.47 -13.60
N HIS A 29 0.93 -4.93 -12.49
CA HIS A 29 0.98 -3.49 -12.22
C HIS A 29 2.38 -2.98 -11.90
N SER A 30 3.20 -3.79 -11.24
CA SER A 30 4.54 -3.41 -10.77
C SER A 30 5.42 -4.63 -10.57
N LYS A 31 6.72 -4.39 -10.64
CA LYS A 31 7.76 -5.36 -10.25
C LYS A 31 8.54 -4.91 -9.01
N ASN A 32 8.15 -3.81 -8.38
CA ASN A 32 8.86 -3.24 -7.25
C ASN A 32 7.90 -2.61 -6.24
N VAL A 33 7.78 -3.19 -5.06
CA VAL A 33 6.70 -2.97 -4.09
C VAL A 33 7.24 -2.55 -2.73
N LEU A 34 6.55 -1.61 -2.06
CA LEU A 34 6.67 -1.39 -0.64
C LEU A 34 5.54 -2.11 0.10
N ILE A 35 5.88 -3.05 0.98
CA ILE A 35 4.93 -3.71 1.86
C ILE A 35 4.83 -2.89 3.15
N VAL A 36 3.64 -2.37 3.44
CA VAL A 36 3.34 -1.61 4.67
C VAL A 36 2.50 -2.47 5.59
N TYR A 37 2.89 -2.56 6.86
CA TYR A 37 2.16 -3.36 7.85
C TYR A 37 2.20 -2.75 9.24
N GLY A 38 1.37 -3.27 10.13
CA GLY A 38 1.29 -2.81 11.52
C GLY A 38 2.32 -3.48 12.42
N SER A 39 1.88 -4.43 13.22
CA SER A 39 2.74 -5.15 14.15
C SER A 39 3.33 -6.42 13.53
N ASP A 40 4.30 -7.01 14.23
CA ASP A 40 4.92 -8.29 13.85
C ASP A 40 3.96 -9.50 13.89
N ARG A 41 2.68 -9.28 14.22
CA ARG A 41 1.66 -10.34 14.15
C ARG A 41 1.59 -10.99 12.79
N ILE A 42 1.73 -10.21 11.71
CA ILE A 42 1.69 -10.77 10.35
C ILE A 42 2.90 -11.67 10.06
N LYS A 43 4.04 -11.42 10.70
CA LYS A 43 5.23 -12.27 10.62
C LYS A 43 5.03 -13.55 11.42
N LYS A 44 4.52 -13.43 12.65
CA LYS A 44 4.26 -14.57 13.55
C LYS A 44 3.17 -15.50 13.03
N SER A 45 2.16 -14.96 12.36
CA SER A 45 1.08 -15.75 11.76
C SER A 45 1.48 -16.48 10.47
N GLY A 46 2.62 -16.12 9.90
CA GLY A 46 3.07 -16.64 8.61
C GLY A 46 2.53 -15.87 7.39
N LEU A 47 1.62 -14.91 7.58
CA LEU A 47 1.04 -14.15 6.46
C LEU A 47 2.11 -13.37 5.70
N PHE A 48 3.05 -12.73 6.40
CA PHE A 48 4.14 -12.00 5.77
C PHE A 48 4.96 -12.91 4.85
N SER A 49 5.35 -14.09 5.34
CA SER A 49 6.10 -15.08 4.55
C SER A 49 5.30 -15.55 3.33
N THR A 50 4.00 -15.75 3.48
CA THR A 50 3.11 -16.12 2.37
C THR A 50 3.09 -15.04 1.29
N VAL A 51 2.93 -13.79 1.70
CA VAL A 51 2.91 -12.63 0.80
C VAL A 51 4.24 -12.46 0.06
N THR A 52 5.36 -12.46 0.79
CA THR A 52 6.68 -12.28 0.17
C THR A 52 7.05 -13.41 -0.76
N ALA A 53 6.76 -14.66 -0.38
CA ALA A 53 6.97 -15.82 -1.26
C ALA A 53 6.17 -15.73 -2.56
N SER A 54 4.91 -15.28 -2.48
CA SER A 54 4.06 -15.08 -3.66
C SER A 54 4.62 -13.98 -4.58
N LEU A 55 5.08 -12.86 -4.01
CA LEU A 55 5.71 -11.77 -4.77
C LEU A 55 7.00 -12.26 -5.46
N GLU A 56 7.88 -12.93 -4.72
CA GLU A 56 9.14 -13.44 -5.24
C GLU A 56 8.94 -14.47 -6.35
N LYS A 57 7.99 -15.39 -6.18
CA LYS A 57 7.62 -16.36 -7.21
C LYS A 57 7.16 -15.70 -8.50
N SER A 58 6.55 -14.54 -8.41
CA SER A 58 6.08 -13.74 -9.55
C SER A 58 7.13 -12.77 -10.10
N GLY A 59 8.35 -12.78 -9.56
CA GLY A 59 9.43 -11.88 -9.99
C GLY A 59 9.26 -10.43 -9.52
N VAL A 60 8.53 -10.21 -8.43
CA VAL A 60 8.32 -8.88 -7.83
C VAL A 60 9.30 -8.67 -6.69
N ALA A 61 10.13 -7.63 -6.80
CA ALA A 61 11.00 -7.18 -5.73
C ALA A 61 10.21 -6.37 -4.69
N TRP A 62 10.63 -6.43 -3.45
CA TRP A 62 9.93 -5.73 -2.37
C TRP A 62 10.87 -5.15 -1.31
N LYS A 63 10.40 -4.12 -0.66
CA LYS A 63 10.90 -3.56 0.60
C LYS A 63 9.78 -3.59 1.62
N GLU A 64 10.11 -3.44 2.90
CA GLU A 64 9.11 -3.44 3.97
C GLU A 64 9.17 -2.17 4.83
N LEU A 65 8.01 -1.78 5.34
CA LEU A 65 7.84 -0.74 6.34
C LEU A 65 6.79 -1.17 7.36
N GLY A 66 7.23 -1.53 8.54
CA GLY A 66 6.36 -1.94 9.65
C GLY A 66 6.16 -0.85 10.68
N GLY A 67 5.30 -1.13 11.65
CA GLY A 67 5.11 -0.29 12.81
C GLY A 67 3.95 0.69 12.71
N VAL A 68 3.04 0.52 11.74
CA VAL A 68 1.82 1.31 11.68
C VAL A 68 0.98 1.06 12.93
N LYS A 69 0.64 2.13 13.64
CA LYS A 69 -0.24 2.12 14.82
C LYS A 69 -1.60 2.72 14.47
N SER A 70 -2.59 2.44 15.32
CA SER A 70 -3.85 3.19 15.30
C SER A 70 -3.51 4.68 15.49
N ASN A 71 -4.04 5.55 14.67
CA ASN A 71 -3.60 6.93 14.45
C ASN A 71 -2.21 6.98 13.77
N PRO A 72 -2.19 6.87 12.42
CA PRO A 72 -0.94 6.88 11.66
C PRO A 72 -0.11 8.11 12.01
N ARG A 73 1.18 7.90 12.25
CA ARG A 73 2.11 8.99 12.51
C ARG A 73 2.68 9.46 11.18
N ASP A 74 2.78 10.75 11.04
CA ASP A 74 3.30 11.40 9.84
C ASP A 74 4.74 10.96 9.53
N ASP A 75 5.55 10.71 10.57
CA ASP A 75 6.94 10.25 10.44
C ASP A 75 7.05 8.95 9.65
N LEU A 76 6.12 8.00 9.85
CA LEU A 76 6.12 6.73 9.12
C LEU A 76 5.77 6.92 7.65
N VAL A 77 4.85 7.85 7.34
CA VAL A 77 4.52 8.20 5.96
C VAL A 77 5.73 8.82 5.26
N TYR A 78 6.44 9.74 5.90
CA TYR A 78 7.67 10.32 5.34
C TYR A 78 8.74 9.26 5.07
N GLN A 79 8.93 8.31 5.98
CA GLN A 79 9.85 7.19 5.77
C GLN A 79 9.44 6.35 4.55
N GLY A 80 8.16 6.03 4.43
CA GLY A 80 7.63 5.29 3.29
C GLY A 80 7.85 6.00 1.95
N ILE A 81 7.61 7.30 1.91
CA ILE A 81 7.86 8.14 0.73
C ILE A 81 9.34 8.10 0.35
N GLN A 82 10.24 8.24 1.33
CA GLN A 82 11.67 8.19 1.11
C GLN A 82 12.10 6.83 0.54
N ILE A 83 11.65 5.74 1.16
CA ILE A 83 11.96 4.38 0.68
C ILE A 83 11.52 4.19 -0.76
N CYS A 84 10.30 4.63 -1.10
CA CYS A 84 9.79 4.52 -2.46
C CYS A 84 10.64 5.29 -3.46
N ARG A 85 11.01 6.53 -3.13
CA ARG A 85 11.82 7.38 -4.02
C ARG A 85 13.24 6.85 -4.21
N GLU A 86 13.89 6.41 -3.15
CA GLU A 86 15.26 5.89 -3.19
C GLU A 86 15.37 4.55 -3.92
N ASN A 87 14.31 3.76 -3.95
CA ASN A 87 14.29 2.42 -4.53
C ASN A 87 13.43 2.30 -5.80
N ASN A 88 12.95 3.40 -6.35
CA ASN A 88 12.07 3.42 -7.53
C ASN A 88 10.84 2.52 -7.38
N ILE A 89 10.24 2.52 -6.21
CA ILE A 89 9.02 1.76 -5.91
C ILE A 89 7.83 2.52 -6.47
N ASP A 90 6.98 1.83 -7.22
CA ASP A 90 5.80 2.38 -7.89
C ASP A 90 4.48 1.71 -7.48
N PHE A 91 4.52 0.89 -6.42
CA PHE A 91 3.36 0.20 -5.89
C PHE A 91 3.48 0.06 -4.37
N VAL A 92 2.42 0.37 -3.63
CA VAL A 92 2.37 0.19 -2.19
C VAL A 92 1.33 -0.87 -1.82
N LEU A 93 1.75 -1.91 -1.11
CA LEU A 93 0.91 -3.00 -0.64
C LEU A 93 0.69 -2.87 0.87
N GLY A 94 -0.50 -2.50 1.28
CA GLY A 94 -0.89 -2.49 2.70
C GLY A 94 -1.36 -3.86 3.15
N VAL A 95 -0.71 -4.44 4.16
CA VAL A 95 -1.10 -5.73 4.76
C VAL A 95 -1.52 -5.49 6.20
N GLY A 96 -2.81 -5.41 6.45
CA GLY A 96 -3.34 -5.10 7.78
C GLY A 96 -4.76 -4.54 7.76
N GLY A 97 -5.08 -3.79 8.79
CA GLY A 97 -6.37 -3.13 8.95
C GLY A 97 -6.42 -1.73 8.30
N GLY A 98 -7.47 -0.99 8.61
CA GLY A 98 -7.71 0.33 8.02
C GLY A 98 -6.55 1.32 8.17
N SER A 99 -5.92 1.40 9.34
CA SER A 99 -4.77 2.29 9.56
C SER A 99 -3.58 1.98 8.66
N VAL A 100 -3.34 0.70 8.36
CA VAL A 100 -2.28 0.27 7.45
C VAL A 100 -2.61 0.68 6.01
N ILE A 101 -3.86 0.47 5.60
CA ILE A 101 -4.34 0.84 4.26
C ILE A 101 -4.27 2.36 4.08
N ASP A 102 -4.69 3.13 5.09
CA ASP A 102 -4.63 4.59 5.04
C ASP A 102 -3.19 5.10 4.97
N THR A 103 -2.27 4.48 5.72
CA THR A 103 -0.84 4.80 5.62
C THR A 103 -0.28 4.48 4.23
N ALA A 104 -0.64 3.34 3.65
CA ALA A 104 -0.23 2.98 2.29
C ALA A 104 -0.72 4.00 1.25
N LYS A 105 -1.97 4.44 1.36
CA LYS A 105 -2.54 5.49 0.49
C LYS A 105 -1.79 6.82 0.66
N ALA A 106 -1.54 7.24 1.90
CA ALA A 106 -0.79 8.47 2.19
C ALA A 106 0.60 8.45 1.56
N ILE A 107 1.31 7.33 1.66
CA ILE A 107 2.61 7.14 1.00
C ILE A 107 2.46 7.24 -0.51
N GLY A 108 1.49 6.56 -1.09
CA GLY A 108 1.26 6.57 -2.53
C GLY A 108 0.98 7.97 -3.10
N TYR A 109 0.19 8.77 -2.40
CA TYR A 109 -0.05 10.18 -2.75
C TYR A 109 1.21 11.02 -2.56
N GLY A 110 1.91 10.83 -1.45
CA GLY A 110 3.09 11.63 -1.12
C GLY A 110 4.26 11.43 -2.08
N VAL A 111 4.44 10.22 -2.62
CA VAL A 111 5.49 9.94 -3.62
C VAL A 111 5.25 10.73 -4.92
N GLU A 112 4.01 10.80 -5.35
CA GLU A 112 3.61 11.48 -6.59
C GLU A 112 3.47 13.00 -6.42
N TYR A 113 3.41 13.50 -5.20
CA TYR A 113 3.26 14.91 -4.92
C TYR A 113 4.63 15.60 -4.81
N ASP A 114 4.80 16.70 -5.54
CA ASP A 114 6.04 17.51 -5.56
C ASP A 114 6.08 18.54 -4.44
N GLY A 115 5.77 18.13 -3.22
CA GLY A 115 5.74 18.98 -2.04
C GLY A 115 5.64 18.12 -0.78
N ASP A 116 5.24 18.76 0.33
CA ASP A 116 4.99 18.06 1.57
C ASP A 116 3.62 17.37 1.52
N PHE A 117 3.56 16.04 1.74
CA PHE A 117 2.31 15.29 1.68
C PHE A 117 1.25 15.85 2.66
N MET A 118 1.67 16.50 3.76
CA MET A 118 0.76 17.16 4.69
C MET A 118 -0.08 18.27 4.04
N ASP A 119 0.39 18.86 2.96
CA ASP A 119 -0.39 19.85 2.20
C ASP A 119 -1.68 19.25 1.67
N LEU A 120 -1.67 17.97 1.30
CA LEU A 120 -2.83 17.23 0.84
C LEU A 120 -3.85 17.01 1.95
N TYR A 121 -3.38 16.68 3.17
CA TYR A 121 -4.22 16.49 4.35
C TYR A 121 -4.78 17.80 4.90
N LEU A 122 -4.00 18.88 4.80
CA LEU A 122 -4.42 20.22 5.25
C LEU A 122 -5.30 20.95 4.24
N GLY A 123 -5.57 20.35 3.08
CA GLY A 123 -6.36 20.96 2.03
C GLY A 123 -5.66 22.11 1.30
N LYS A 124 -4.34 22.26 1.45
CA LYS A 124 -3.54 23.27 0.74
C LYS A 124 -3.31 22.93 -0.71
N ALA A 125 -3.36 21.64 -1.05
CA ALA A 125 -3.25 21.12 -2.41
C ALA A 125 -4.20 19.94 -2.60
N ALA A 126 -4.60 19.68 -3.85
CA ALA A 126 -5.39 18.52 -4.21
C ALA A 126 -4.47 17.42 -4.81
N PRO A 127 -4.68 16.15 -4.48
CA PRO A 127 -3.92 15.07 -5.09
C PRO A 127 -4.30 14.93 -6.58
N VAL A 128 -3.29 14.89 -7.43
CA VAL A 128 -3.45 14.74 -8.89
C VAL A 128 -3.21 13.28 -9.31
N SER A 129 -2.27 12.62 -8.65
CA SER A 129 -1.92 11.22 -8.92
C SER A 129 -1.54 10.50 -7.63
N CYS A 130 -1.54 9.18 -7.70
CA CYS A 130 -1.16 8.30 -6.59
C CYS A 130 -0.47 7.07 -7.18
N LEU A 131 0.51 6.53 -6.48
CA LEU A 131 1.02 5.21 -6.80
C LEU A 131 -0.12 4.18 -6.72
N LYS A 132 0.00 3.10 -7.46
CA LYS A 132 -0.95 1.99 -7.35
C LYS A 132 -0.91 1.39 -5.94
N ILE A 133 -2.09 1.16 -5.39
CA ILE A 133 -2.26 0.62 -4.04
C ILE A 133 -2.90 -0.76 -4.12
N GLY A 134 -2.28 -1.72 -3.47
CA GLY A 134 -2.88 -3.00 -3.15
C GLY A 134 -3.17 -3.10 -1.65
N ALA A 135 -4.11 -3.94 -1.28
CA ALA A 135 -4.42 -4.20 0.12
C ALA A 135 -4.73 -5.68 0.36
N ILE A 136 -4.18 -6.20 1.44
CA ILE A 136 -4.60 -7.47 2.04
C ILE A 136 -5.20 -7.10 3.40
N LEU A 137 -6.52 -7.09 3.44
CA LEU A 137 -7.26 -6.74 4.66
C LEU A 137 -7.24 -7.91 5.64
N THR A 138 -6.81 -7.64 6.85
CA THR A 138 -6.75 -8.62 7.94
C THR A 138 -7.74 -8.33 9.05
#